data_37776a6e5c6d3731177cdcca67a1e156
#
_entry.id   37776a6e5c6d3731177cdcca67a1e156
#
_cell.length_a   1.000
_cell.length_b   1.000
_cell.length_c   1.000
_cell.angle_alpha   90.00
_cell.angle_beta   90.00
_cell.angle_gamma   90.00
#
_symmetry.space_group_name_H-M   'P 1'
#
loop_
_entity.id
_entity.type
_entity.pdbx_description
1 polymer ?
#
loop_
_entity_poly.entity_id
_entity_poly.type
_entity_poly.pdbx_seq_one_letter_code
_entity_poly.pdbx_strand_id
1 'polypeptide(L)'
;MSTDQLTAAASRVPPKQRRSPRVPRPSARVLLLFAIIAALITVWEATVTLTKTNEIILPKPSSIFLALVDGFSAPVTSRASYFPHIRQTMSEVLAGYVVGSAAGLGLATISVRFALVEYLLRPFVVALQSMPKIALAPLLIVWFGFGFNSKFALVILATFFPLFVNGIAGFKSVEEGPLRMMQSFGASAWQIFSKVTFPTALPYIFAGLEIGMVHAITSAVAAEFLGGQLGLGVEIIIMEQTLDVPGIFSVLMILAFIGWLMSVLLGYLRRRIVYWAPVERARADAR
;
A
#
# COMPACT_ATOMS: atom_id res chain seq x y z
N MET A 1 53.36 -18.40 -48.04
CA MET A 1 52.34 -18.76 -47.02
C MET A 1 51.70 -17.44 -46.60
N SER A 2 50.52 -17.13 -47.15
CA SER A 2 49.93 -15.79 -47.08
C SER A 2 49.25 -15.54 -45.72
N THR A 3 49.31 -14.31 -45.25
CA THR A 3 48.79 -13.78 -44.00
C THR A 3 47.27 -14.03 -43.80
N ASP A 4 46.57 -14.42 -44.85
CA ASP A 4 45.11 -14.70 -44.80
C ASP A 4 44.74 -16.04 -44.19
N GLN A 5 45.67 -16.98 -44.08
CA GLN A 5 45.38 -18.30 -43.46
C GLN A 5 45.51 -18.28 -41.94
N LEU A 6 46.18 -17.28 -41.35
CA LEU A 6 46.29 -17.13 -39.88
C LEU A 6 45.11 -16.41 -39.26
N THR A 7 44.38 -15.58 -40.01
CA THR A 7 43.21 -14.85 -39.57
C THR A 7 41.95 -15.75 -39.56
N ALA A 8 41.87 -16.77 -40.35
CA ALA A 8 40.72 -17.69 -40.42
C ALA A 8 40.66 -18.74 -39.30
N ALA A 9 41.79 -18.97 -38.62
CA ALA A 9 41.85 -19.96 -37.52
C ALA A 9 41.45 -19.37 -36.14
N ALA A 10 41.46 -18.06 -35.98
CA ALA A 10 41.16 -17.41 -34.67
C ALA A 10 39.67 -17.18 -34.39
N SER A 11 38.76 -17.47 -35.32
CA SER A 11 37.34 -17.15 -35.19
C SER A 11 36.41 -18.31 -34.78
N ARG A 12 36.96 -19.44 -34.35
CA ARG A 12 36.15 -20.60 -33.95
C ARG A 12 36.24 -20.91 -32.45
N VAL A 13 36.06 -19.89 -31.59
CA VAL A 13 35.71 -20.17 -30.19
C VAL A 13 34.18 -20.28 -30.12
N PRO A 14 33.63 -21.49 -29.87
CA PRO A 14 32.17 -21.62 -29.71
C PRO A 14 31.72 -20.77 -28.53
N PRO A 15 30.65 -19.97 -28.68
CA PRO A 15 30.15 -19.19 -27.57
C PRO A 15 29.83 -20.13 -26.40
N LYS A 16 30.49 -19.93 -25.26
CA LYS A 16 30.12 -20.59 -24.01
C LYS A 16 28.61 -20.35 -23.78
N GLN A 17 27.78 -21.36 -24.05
CA GLN A 17 26.38 -21.35 -23.66
C GLN A 17 26.31 -21.14 -22.14
N ARG A 18 26.06 -19.91 -21.71
CA ARG A 18 25.65 -19.62 -20.34
C ARG A 18 24.35 -20.40 -20.13
N ARG A 19 24.45 -21.51 -19.43
CA ARG A 19 23.27 -22.21 -18.90
C ARG A 19 22.53 -21.19 -18.04
N SER A 20 21.48 -20.58 -18.59
CA SER A 20 20.55 -19.77 -17.81
C SER A 20 20.06 -20.63 -16.64
N PRO A 21 20.08 -20.12 -15.41
CA PRO A 21 19.52 -20.85 -14.28
C PRO A 21 18.08 -21.24 -14.64
N ARG A 22 17.77 -22.55 -14.56
CA ARG A 22 16.43 -23.05 -14.83
C ARG A 22 15.49 -22.43 -13.79
N VAL A 23 14.77 -21.39 -14.21
CA VAL A 23 13.72 -20.78 -13.40
C VAL A 23 12.63 -21.83 -13.17
N PRO A 24 12.34 -22.25 -11.93
CA PRO A 24 11.35 -23.30 -11.66
C PRO A 24 10.00 -22.91 -12.25
N ARG A 25 9.26 -23.92 -12.76
CA ARG A 25 7.93 -23.74 -13.34
C ARG A 25 7.00 -23.03 -12.33
N PRO A 26 6.04 -22.20 -12.74
CA PRO A 26 5.20 -21.40 -11.83
C PRO A 26 4.48 -22.24 -10.75
N SER A 27 4.09 -23.49 -11.08
CA SER A 27 3.52 -24.44 -10.12
C SER A 27 4.51 -24.88 -9.04
N ALA A 28 5.77 -25.11 -9.41
CA ALA A 28 6.82 -25.50 -8.45
C ALA A 28 7.19 -24.35 -7.51
N ARG A 29 7.16 -23.11 -7.97
CA ARG A 29 7.39 -21.92 -7.13
C ARG A 29 6.29 -21.74 -6.10
N VAL A 30 5.03 -21.91 -6.51
CA VAL A 30 3.89 -21.81 -5.59
C VAL A 30 3.95 -22.89 -4.53
N LEU A 31 4.21 -24.15 -4.92
CA LEU A 31 4.39 -25.25 -3.97
C LEU A 31 5.55 -25.01 -3.00
N LEU A 32 6.68 -24.49 -3.49
CA LEU A 32 7.82 -24.13 -2.65
C LEU A 32 7.47 -23.03 -1.63
N LEU A 33 6.74 -21.99 -2.05
CA LEU A 33 6.28 -20.95 -1.14
C LEU A 33 5.38 -21.50 -0.03
N PHE A 34 4.40 -22.34 -0.38
CA PHE A 34 3.55 -22.99 0.61
C PHE A 34 4.34 -23.90 1.56
N ALA A 35 5.31 -24.66 1.04
CA ALA A 35 6.18 -25.50 1.86
C ALA A 35 7.03 -24.69 2.84
N ILE A 36 7.59 -23.55 2.39
CA ILE A 36 8.36 -22.64 3.25
C ILE A 36 7.46 -22.05 4.35
N ILE A 37 6.27 -21.55 3.99
CA ILE A 37 5.32 -21.00 4.97
C ILE A 37 4.91 -22.06 5.99
N ALA A 38 4.54 -23.25 5.53
CA ALA A 38 4.19 -24.36 6.41
C ALA A 38 5.35 -24.75 7.34
N ALA A 39 6.58 -24.83 6.81
CA ALA A 39 7.77 -25.10 7.61
C ALA A 39 8.00 -24.02 8.68
N LEU A 40 7.87 -22.73 8.32
CA LEU A 40 8.03 -21.63 9.28
C LEU A 40 6.99 -21.70 10.39
N ILE A 41 5.71 -21.93 10.05
CA ILE A 41 4.63 -22.09 11.05
C ILE A 41 4.89 -23.29 11.95
N THR A 42 5.32 -24.42 11.38
CA THR A 42 5.62 -25.64 12.16
C THR A 42 6.81 -25.42 13.09
N VAL A 43 7.87 -24.76 12.62
CA VAL A 43 9.04 -24.43 13.44
C VAL A 43 8.64 -23.48 14.57
N TRP A 44 7.81 -22.47 14.31
CA TRP A 44 7.31 -21.56 15.34
C TRP A 44 6.48 -22.32 16.39
N GLU A 45 5.49 -23.11 15.97
CA GLU A 45 4.66 -23.94 16.87
C GLU A 45 5.53 -24.87 17.72
N ALA A 46 6.46 -25.60 17.09
CA ALA A 46 7.37 -26.51 17.77
C ALA A 46 8.28 -25.78 18.78
N THR A 47 8.84 -24.64 18.39
CA THR A 47 9.72 -23.86 19.27
C THR A 47 8.97 -23.41 20.52
N VAL A 48 7.79 -22.78 20.39
CA VAL A 48 6.97 -22.32 21.53
C VAL A 48 6.57 -23.49 22.42
N THR A 49 6.21 -24.61 21.83
CA THR A 49 5.77 -25.82 22.58
C THR A 49 6.93 -26.48 23.33
N LEU A 50 8.10 -26.63 22.70
CA LEU A 50 9.27 -27.28 23.31
C LEU A 50 9.93 -26.43 24.38
N THR A 51 10.02 -25.13 24.15
CA THR A 51 10.60 -24.17 25.12
C THR A 51 9.64 -23.84 26.26
N LYS A 52 8.37 -24.29 26.19
CA LYS A 52 7.31 -23.95 27.14
C LYS A 52 7.20 -22.42 27.35
N THR A 53 7.42 -21.66 26.29
CA THR A 53 7.36 -20.20 26.35
C THR A 53 5.95 -19.77 26.77
N ASN A 54 5.87 -18.79 27.65
CA ASN A 54 4.56 -18.24 28.07
C ASN A 54 3.86 -17.59 26.87
N GLU A 55 2.58 -17.90 26.64
CA GLU A 55 1.78 -17.35 25.55
C GLU A 55 1.62 -15.82 25.61
N ILE A 56 1.83 -15.23 26.79
CA ILE A 56 1.89 -13.77 26.96
C ILE A 56 3.12 -13.17 26.24
N ILE A 57 4.21 -13.92 26.08
CA ILE A 57 5.43 -13.44 25.40
C ILE A 57 5.37 -13.76 23.92
N LEU A 58 5.04 -15.02 23.59
CA LEU A 58 4.93 -15.48 22.21
C LEU A 58 3.85 -16.56 22.11
N PRO A 59 2.70 -16.24 21.49
CA PRO A 59 1.60 -17.19 21.34
C PRO A 59 1.93 -18.25 20.29
N LYS A 60 1.28 -19.41 20.42
CA LYS A 60 1.35 -20.45 19.40
C LYS A 60 0.51 -20.07 18.17
N PRO A 61 0.92 -20.40 16.96
CA PRO A 61 0.07 -20.30 15.77
C PRO A 61 -1.32 -20.95 15.95
N SER A 62 -1.40 -22.08 16.63
CA SER A 62 -2.68 -22.74 16.94
C SER A 62 -3.59 -21.90 17.85
N SER A 63 -3.03 -21.27 18.89
CA SER A 63 -3.79 -20.38 19.79
C SER A 63 -4.30 -19.13 19.07
N ILE A 64 -3.48 -18.56 18.16
CA ILE A 64 -3.88 -17.42 17.31
C ILE A 64 -5.04 -17.82 16.41
N PHE A 65 -4.98 -19.00 15.78
CA PHE A 65 -6.04 -19.49 14.92
C PHE A 65 -7.35 -19.73 15.70
N LEU A 66 -7.28 -20.29 16.92
CA LEU A 66 -8.45 -20.45 17.77
C LEU A 66 -9.06 -19.11 18.16
N ALA A 67 -8.25 -18.12 18.58
CA ALA A 67 -8.72 -16.78 18.88
C ALA A 67 -9.41 -16.13 17.66
N LEU A 68 -8.88 -16.36 16.46
CA LEU A 68 -9.49 -15.88 15.21
C LEU A 68 -10.88 -16.51 14.99
N VAL A 69 -11.01 -17.84 15.18
CA VAL A 69 -12.27 -18.56 15.04
C VAL A 69 -13.28 -18.09 16.09
N ASP A 70 -12.88 -17.95 17.34
CA ASP A 70 -13.74 -17.52 18.44
C ASP A 70 -14.32 -16.11 18.19
N GLY A 71 -13.47 -15.15 17.77
CA GLY A 71 -13.93 -13.80 17.48
C GLY A 71 -14.87 -13.72 16.26
N PHE A 72 -14.73 -14.59 15.26
CA PHE A 72 -15.68 -14.66 14.15
C PHE A 72 -16.92 -15.50 14.46
N SER A 73 -16.87 -16.41 15.42
CA SER A 73 -18.00 -17.24 15.85
C SER A 73 -18.93 -16.51 16.80
N ALA A 74 -18.48 -15.43 17.44
CA ALA A 74 -19.31 -14.61 18.32
C ALA A 74 -20.45 -13.95 17.52
N PRO A 75 -21.65 -13.72 18.15
CA PRO A 75 -22.77 -13.08 17.48
C PRO A 75 -22.37 -11.74 16.86
N VAL A 76 -22.75 -11.51 15.60
CA VAL A 76 -22.31 -10.34 14.79
C VAL A 76 -22.62 -9.00 15.48
N THR A 77 -23.63 -8.95 16.34
CA THR A 77 -24.01 -7.75 17.13
C THR A 77 -23.25 -7.61 18.44
N SER A 78 -22.51 -8.63 18.85
CA SER A 78 -21.70 -8.61 20.08
C SER A 78 -20.43 -7.80 19.89
N ARG A 79 -20.01 -7.09 20.95
CA ARG A 79 -18.69 -6.43 20.99
C ARG A 79 -17.52 -7.42 21.03
N ALA A 80 -17.77 -8.67 21.40
CA ALA A 80 -16.76 -9.73 21.33
C ALA A 80 -16.52 -10.24 19.90
N SER A 81 -17.35 -9.85 18.93
CA SER A 81 -17.18 -10.23 17.52
C SER A 81 -16.29 -9.23 16.79
N TYR A 82 -15.45 -9.72 15.86
CA TYR A 82 -14.64 -8.84 15.03
C TYR A 82 -15.45 -8.03 13.99
N PHE A 83 -16.66 -8.44 13.62
CA PHE A 83 -17.45 -7.78 12.58
C PHE A 83 -17.76 -6.30 12.85
N PRO A 84 -18.24 -5.88 14.05
CA PRO A 84 -18.45 -4.47 14.36
C PRO A 84 -17.17 -3.65 14.29
N HIS A 85 -16.04 -4.21 14.78
CA HIS A 85 -14.73 -3.55 14.77
C HIS A 85 -14.19 -3.40 13.35
N ILE A 86 -14.26 -4.44 12.52
CA ILE A 86 -13.89 -4.38 11.08
C ILE A 86 -14.73 -3.31 10.37
N ARG A 87 -16.05 -3.32 10.57
CA ARG A 87 -16.93 -2.33 9.94
C ARG A 87 -16.58 -0.91 10.34
N GLN A 88 -16.29 -0.67 11.62
CA GLN A 88 -15.91 0.66 12.12
C GLN A 88 -14.61 1.13 11.49
N THR A 89 -13.52 0.34 11.64
CA THR A 89 -12.21 0.67 11.07
C THR A 89 -12.30 0.87 9.55
N MET A 90 -13.01 0.00 8.83
CA MET A 90 -13.16 0.13 7.38
C MET A 90 -13.95 1.36 6.97
N SER A 91 -14.98 1.75 7.74
CA SER A 91 -15.72 2.99 7.46
C SER A 91 -14.84 4.23 7.61
N GLU A 92 -14.00 4.29 8.62
CA GLU A 92 -13.04 5.37 8.87
C GLU A 92 -11.96 5.42 7.78
N VAL A 93 -11.38 4.25 7.45
CA VAL A 93 -10.36 4.10 6.41
C VAL A 93 -10.92 4.52 5.06
N LEU A 94 -12.02 3.92 4.60
CA LEU A 94 -12.53 4.16 3.26
C LEU A 94 -13.03 5.60 3.08
N ALA A 95 -13.76 6.12 4.06
CA ALA A 95 -14.25 7.51 3.99
C ALA A 95 -13.08 8.50 3.94
N GLY A 96 -12.13 8.38 4.89
CA GLY A 96 -10.96 9.28 4.94
C GLY A 96 -10.05 9.13 3.72
N TYR A 97 -9.86 7.90 3.23
CA TYR A 97 -9.07 7.61 2.04
C TYR A 97 -9.65 8.26 0.78
N VAL A 98 -10.96 8.12 0.55
CA VAL A 98 -11.61 8.73 -0.62
C VAL A 98 -11.53 10.25 -0.58
N VAL A 99 -11.86 10.86 0.56
CA VAL A 99 -11.84 12.32 0.71
C VAL A 99 -10.40 12.86 0.64
N GLY A 100 -9.46 12.24 1.34
CA GLY A 100 -8.06 12.64 1.35
C GLY A 100 -7.41 12.49 -0.03
N SER A 101 -7.71 11.38 -0.73
CA SER A 101 -7.23 11.16 -2.10
C SER A 101 -7.79 12.18 -3.09
N ALA A 102 -9.10 12.45 -3.02
CA ALA A 102 -9.74 13.44 -3.88
C ALA A 102 -9.19 14.85 -3.62
N ALA A 103 -9.02 15.24 -2.36
CA ALA A 103 -8.45 16.54 -1.98
C ALA A 103 -6.98 16.67 -2.43
N GLY A 104 -6.16 15.63 -2.22
CA GLY A 104 -4.76 15.61 -2.64
C GLY A 104 -4.60 15.72 -4.15
N LEU A 105 -5.35 14.91 -4.92
CA LEU A 105 -5.32 14.95 -6.38
C LEU A 105 -5.91 16.25 -6.92
N GLY A 106 -7.00 16.76 -6.33
CA GLY A 106 -7.60 18.05 -6.70
C GLY A 106 -6.62 19.20 -6.52
N LEU A 107 -5.95 19.28 -5.36
CA LEU A 107 -4.95 20.32 -5.10
C LEU A 107 -3.71 20.16 -6.00
N ALA A 108 -3.28 18.91 -6.31
CA ALA A 108 -2.21 18.66 -7.27
C ALA A 108 -2.56 19.20 -8.67
N THR A 109 -3.81 18.99 -9.11
CA THR A 109 -4.31 19.50 -10.40
C THR A 109 -4.28 21.04 -10.44
N ILE A 110 -4.74 21.68 -9.36
CA ILE A 110 -4.71 23.15 -9.22
C ILE A 110 -3.26 23.66 -9.22
N SER A 111 -2.38 23.00 -8.47
CA SER A 111 -0.96 23.40 -8.35
C SER A 111 -0.22 23.34 -9.70
N VAL A 112 -0.46 22.34 -10.51
CA VAL A 112 0.15 22.24 -11.85
C VAL A 112 -0.41 23.28 -12.81
N ARG A 113 -1.69 23.68 -12.64
CA ARG A 113 -2.31 24.74 -13.46
C ARG A 113 -1.82 26.13 -13.09
N PHE A 114 -1.50 26.38 -11.81
CA PHE A 114 -1.11 27.68 -11.27
C PHE A 114 0.24 27.56 -10.56
N ALA A 115 1.34 27.92 -11.25
CA ALA A 115 2.70 27.82 -10.71
C ALA A 115 2.90 28.55 -9.36
N LEU A 116 2.18 29.64 -9.14
CA LEU A 116 2.20 30.36 -7.87
C LEU A 116 1.67 29.50 -6.71
N VAL A 117 0.62 28.73 -6.94
CA VAL A 117 0.05 27.82 -5.92
C VAL A 117 1.07 26.75 -5.55
N GLU A 118 1.71 26.16 -6.53
CA GLU A 118 2.77 25.18 -6.28
C GLU A 118 3.95 25.77 -5.50
N TYR A 119 4.42 26.94 -5.92
CA TYR A 119 5.53 27.62 -5.26
C TYR A 119 5.23 27.92 -3.78
N LEU A 120 4.03 28.43 -3.50
CA LEU A 120 3.59 28.72 -2.13
C LEU A 120 3.37 27.48 -1.28
N LEU A 121 2.79 26.41 -1.85
CA LEU A 121 2.45 25.21 -1.09
C LEU A 121 3.64 24.28 -0.85
N ARG A 122 4.63 24.28 -1.73
CA ARG A 122 5.76 23.35 -1.68
C ARG A 122 6.47 23.29 -0.32
N PRO A 123 6.86 24.42 0.33
CA PRO A 123 7.54 24.36 1.62
C PRO A 123 6.63 23.79 2.73
N PHE A 124 5.33 24.12 2.72
CA PHE A 124 4.37 23.58 3.69
C PHE A 124 4.15 22.08 3.51
N VAL A 125 4.03 21.62 2.27
CA VAL A 125 3.87 20.18 1.98
C VAL A 125 5.09 19.39 2.42
N VAL A 126 6.30 19.87 2.16
CA VAL A 126 7.53 19.21 2.61
C VAL A 126 7.59 19.16 4.13
N ALA A 127 7.30 20.24 4.82
CA ALA A 127 7.30 20.29 6.28
C ALA A 127 6.26 19.33 6.88
N LEU A 128 5.01 19.38 6.40
CA LEU A 128 3.93 18.52 6.91
C LEU A 128 4.10 17.05 6.54
N GLN A 129 4.73 16.75 5.40
CA GLN A 129 5.02 15.38 5.00
C GLN A 129 6.08 14.73 5.91
N SER A 130 7.06 15.52 6.38
CA SER A 130 8.12 15.09 7.29
C SER A 130 7.63 14.89 8.73
N MET A 131 6.46 15.43 9.08
CA MET A 131 5.91 15.33 10.42
C MET A 131 5.26 13.96 10.65
N PRO A 132 5.48 13.29 11.79
CA PRO A 132 4.78 12.06 12.12
C PRO A 132 3.30 12.34 12.35
N LYS A 133 2.47 11.97 11.36
CA LYS A 133 1.02 12.29 11.33
C LYS A 133 0.27 11.73 12.53
N ILE A 134 0.71 10.59 13.07
CA ILE A 134 0.16 9.97 14.29
C ILE A 134 0.24 10.91 15.48
N ALA A 135 1.29 11.74 15.57
CA ALA A 135 1.43 12.72 16.63
C ALA A 135 0.34 13.82 16.63
N LEU A 136 -0.38 13.98 15.52
CA LEU A 136 -1.54 14.87 15.44
C LEU A 136 -2.83 14.27 16.02
N ALA A 137 -2.88 12.97 16.27
CA ALA A 137 -4.10 12.31 16.72
C ALA A 137 -4.66 12.91 18.02
N PRO A 138 -3.86 13.19 19.08
CA PRO A 138 -4.41 13.83 20.29
C PRO A 138 -5.02 15.21 20.01
N LEU A 139 -4.40 16.01 19.13
CA LEU A 139 -4.91 17.33 18.75
C LEU A 139 -6.25 17.22 18.02
N LEU A 140 -6.36 16.27 17.09
CA LEU A 140 -7.60 16.01 16.35
C LEU A 140 -8.71 15.50 17.28
N ILE A 141 -8.37 14.73 18.32
CA ILE A 141 -9.33 14.30 19.33
C ILE A 141 -9.84 15.49 20.13
N VAL A 142 -8.98 16.43 20.48
CA VAL A 142 -9.39 17.67 21.19
C VAL A 142 -10.34 18.52 20.33
N TRP A 143 -10.09 18.60 19.01
CA TRP A 143 -10.91 19.42 18.10
C TRP A 143 -12.21 18.73 17.68
N PHE A 144 -12.19 17.43 17.42
CA PHE A 144 -13.31 16.68 16.83
C PHE A 144 -13.95 15.64 17.76
N GLY A 145 -13.38 15.47 18.98
CA GLY A 145 -13.87 14.50 19.96
C GLY A 145 -13.38 13.06 19.72
N PHE A 146 -13.77 12.16 20.63
CA PHE A 146 -13.41 10.72 20.61
C PHE A 146 -14.22 9.89 19.61
N GLY A 147 -14.77 10.47 18.57
CA GLY A 147 -15.63 9.79 17.63
C GLY A 147 -14.96 9.45 16.30
N PHE A 148 -15.82 9.19 15.34
CA PHE A 148 -15.45 8.95 13.95
C PHE A 148 -14.66 10.12 13.34
N ASN A 149 -15.03 11.38 13.66
CA ASN A 149 -14.51 12.56 12.97
C ASN A 149 -13.01 12.78 13.18
N SER A 150 -12.47 12.56 14.37
CA SER A 150 -11.03 12.70 14.65
C SER A 150 -10.19 11.70 13.84
N LYS A 151 -10.64 10.45 13.77
CA LYS A 151 -9.98 9.38 13.01
C LYS A 151 -10.09 9.61 11.51
N PHE A 152 -11.29 9.97 11.04
CA PHE A 152 -11.54 10.38 9.67
C PHE A 152 -10.62 11.53 9.22
N ALA A 153 -10.46 12.57 10.05
CA ALA A 153 -9.56 13.68 9.77
C ALA A 153 -8.09 13.24 9.70
N LEU A 154 -7.64 12.34 10.59
CA LEU A 154 -6.28 11.82 10.56
C LEU A 154 -6.02 11.00 9.28
N VAL A 155 -6.99 10.17 8.87
CA VAL A 155 -6.90 9.39 7.63
C VAL A 155 -6.86 10.31 6.40
N ILE A 156 -7.67 11.38 6.36
CA ILE A 156 -7.60 12.39 5.29
C ILE A 156 -6.18 12.96 5.20
N LEU A 157 -5.62 13.42 6.31
CA LEU A 157 -4.26 13.99 6.32
C LEU A 157 -3.22 12.97 5.87
N ALA A 158 -3.35 11.71 6.28
CA ALA A 158 -2.41 10.65 5.94
C ALA A 158 -2.42 10.32 4.44
N THR A 159 -3.60 10.36 3.81
CA THR A 159 -3.78 10.01 2.39
C THR A 159 -3.59 11.18 1.44
N PHE A 160 -3.87 12.39 1.89
CA PHE A 160 -3.73 13.61 1.10
C PHE A 160 -2.32 13.78 0.51
N PHE A 161 -1.27 13.64 1.34
CA PHE A 161 0.10 13.92 0.91
C PHE A 161 0.63 12.98 -0.17
N PRO A 162 0.51 11.65 -0.05
CA PRO A 162 0.92 10.74 -1.12
C PRO A 162 0.25 11.06 -2.45
N LEU A 163 -1.05 11.39 -2.45
CA LEU A 163 -1.78 11.73 -3.66
C LEU A 163 -1.37 13.07 -4.24
N PHE A 164 -1.17 14.06 -3.39
CA PHE A 164 -0.71 15.38 -3.82
C PHE A 164 0.66 15.31 -4.50
N VAL A 165 1.64 14.69 -3.84
CA VAL A 165 3.02 14.60 -4.36
C VAL A 165 3.11 13.75 -5.62
N ASN A 166 2.51 12.55 -5.60
CA ASN A 166 2.49 11.70 -6.78
C ASN A 166 1.64 12.28 -7.92
N GLY A 167 0.56 13.01 -7.60
CA GLY A 167 -0.25 13.73 -8.57
C GLY A 167 0.56 14.80 -9.31
N ILE A 168 1.29 15.67 -8.59
CA ILE A 168 2.19 16.66 -9.19
C ILE A 168 3.26 15.98 -10.06
N ALA A 169 3.93 14.95 -9.53
CA ALA A 169 4.95 14.22 -10.28
C ALA A 169 4.37 13.61 -11.56
N GLY A 170 3.17 13.04 -11.48
CA GLY A 170 2.48 12.48 -12.63
C GLY A 170 2.09 13.51 -13.67
N PHE A 171 1.51 14.64 -13.26
CA PHE A 171 1.15 15.72 -14.21
C PHE A 171 2.37 16.36 -14.88
N LYS A 172 3.51 16.38 -14.18
CA LYS A 172 4.78 16.92 -14.74
C LYS A 172 5.58 15.89 -15.55
N SER A 173 5.22 14.63 -15.55
CA SER A 173 5.92 13.58 -16.30
C SER A 173 5.62 13.57 -17.80
N VAL A 174 4.71 14.44 -18.25
CA VAL A 174 4.32 14.53 -19.66
C VAL A 174 5.47 15.12 -20.48
N GLU A 175 5.87 14.43 -21.55
CA GLU A 175 6.87 14.91 -22.47
C GLU A 175 6.35 16.11 -23.29
N GLU A 176 7.24 17.03 -23.67
CA GLU A 176 6.87 18.21 -24.44
C GLU A 176 6.35 17.90 -25.85
N GLY A 177 6.83 16.82 -26.47
CA GLY A 177 6.45 16.44 -27.83
C GLY A 177 4.94 16.28 -28.03
N PRO A 178 4.27 15.39 -27.26
CA PRO A 178 2.81 15.25 -27.29
C PRO A 178 2.05 16.55 -27.00
N LEU A 179 2.55 17.38 -26.07
CA LEU A 179 1.92 18.67 -25.75
C LEU A 179 1.97 19.62 -26.93
N ARG A 180 3.13 19.81 -27.53
CA ARG A 180 3.33 20.67 -28.72
C ARG A 180 2.50 20.18 -29.90
N MET A 181 2.43 18.87 -30.13
CA MET A 181 1.59 18.28 -31.17
C MET A 181 0.12 18.64 -30.98
N MET A 182 -0.43 18.46 -29.79
CA MET A 182 -1.83 18.81 -29.50
C MET A 182 -2.10 20.31 -29.70
N GLN A 183 -1.15 21.16 -29.28
CA GLN A 183 -1.23 22.61 -29.49
C GLN A 183 -1.25 22.99 -30.99
N SER A 184 -0.41 22.33 -31.80
CA SER A 184 -0.38 22.56 -33.25
C SER A 184 -1.68 22.18 -33.95
N PHE A 185 -2.44 21.23 -33.40
CA PHE A 185 -3.79 20.88 -33.85
C PHE A 185 -4.89 21.77 -33.28
N GLY A 186 -4.54 22.85 -32.55
CA GLY A 186 -5.52 23.78 -31.96
C GLY A 186 -6.32 23.20 -30.79
N ALA A 187 -5.79 22.18 -30.12
CA ALA A 187 -6.47 21.57 -28.97
C ALA A 187 -6.61 22.54 -27.80
N SER A 188 -7.78 22.59 -27.18
CA SER A 188 -8.01 23.36 -25.97
C SER A 188 -7.24 22.81 -24.76
N ALA A 189 -7.02 23.65 -23.74
CA ALA A 189 -6.36 23.24 -22.50
C ALA A 189 -7.04 22.03 -21.81
N TRP A 190 -8.37 21.95 -21.88
CA TRP A 190 -9.12 20.80 -21.36
C TRP A 190 -8.89 19.54 -22.18
N GLN A 191 -8.80 19.66 -23.51
CA GLN A 191 -8.49 18.51 -24.38
C GLN A 191 -7.07 17.99 -24.13
N ILE A 192 -6.09 18.89 -23.97
CA ILE A 192 -4.72 18.50 -23.60
C ILE A 192 -4.69 17.80 -22.26
N PHE A 193 -5.35 18.38 -21.24
CA PHE A 193 -5.42 17.80 -19.90
C PHE A 193 -6.07 16.42 -19.93
N SER A 194 -7.27 16.29 -20.47
CA SER A 194 -8.06 15.05 -20.43
C SER A 194 -7.53 13.93 -21.31
N LYS A 195 -6.90 14.27 -22.46
CA LYS A 195 -6.44 13.27 -23.44
C LYS A 195 -4.95 12.93 -23.34
N VAL A 196 -4.13 13.80 -22.75
CA VAL A 196 -2.67 13.61 -22.66
C VAL A 196 -2.22 13.65 -21.21
N THR A 197 -2.42 14.76 -20.51
CA THR A 197 -1.83 14.98 -19.18
C THR A 197 -2.38 13.99 -18.15
N PHE A 198 -3.69 13.89 -18.01
CA PHE A 198 -4.32 13.01 -17.01
C PHE A 198 -4.05 11.53 -17.29
N PRO A 199 -4.20 10.99 -18.53
CA PRO A 199 -3.83 9.61 -18.82
C PRO A 199 -2.36 9.28 -18.55
N THR A 200 -1.44 10.19 -18.89
CA THR A 200 0.00 10.00 -18.63
C THR A 200 0.31 10.01 -17.13
N ALA A 201 -0.43 10.78 -16.33
CA ALA A 201 -0.26 10.84 -14.88
C ALA A 201 -0.84 9.63 -14.13
N LEU A 202 -1.73 8.83 -14.74
CA LEU A 202 -2.42 7.72 -14.06
C LEU A 202 -1.49 6.73 -13.37
N PRO A 203 -0.36 6.28 -13.95
CA PRO A 203 0.58 5.39 -13.23
C PRO A 203 1.06 5.97 -11.90
N TYR A 204 1.36 7.26 -11.86
CA TYR A 204 1.79 7.98 -10.65
C TYR A 204 0.65 8.15 -9.65
N ILE A 205 -0.54 8.46 -10.14
CA ILE A 205 -1.75 8.57 -9.31
C ILE A 205 -2.02 7.24 -8.63
N PHE A 206 -1.94 6.12 -9.34
CA PHE A 206 -2.10 4.80 -8.75
C PHE A 206 -0.99 4.47 -7.73
N ALA A 207 0.25 4.87 -7.97
CA ALA A 207 1.32 4.74 -6.98
C ALA A 207 1.00 5.55 -5.70
N GLY A 208 0.47 6.76 -5.86
CA GLY A 208 -0.03 7.57 -4.75
C GLY A 208 -1.18 6.92 -4.00
N LEU A 209 -2.14 6.30 -4.72
CA LEU A 209 -3.27 5.56 -4.15
C LEU A 209 -2.80 4.34 -3.35
N GLU A 210 -1.86 3.56 -3.86
CA GLU A 210 -1.29 2.39 -3.17
C GLU A 210 -0.58 2.81 -1.86
N ILE A 211 0.26 3.85 -1.90
CA ILE A 211 0.93 4.39 -0.71
C ILE A 211 -0.09 4.98 0.27
N GLY A 212 -1.05 5.76 -0.23
CA GLY A 212 -2.12 6.38 0.55
C GLY A 212 -2.97 5.35 1.30
N MET A 213 -3.26 4.19 0.70
CA MET A 213 -4.04 3.13 1.34
C MET A 213 -3.33 2.54 2.55
N VAL A 214 -2.02 2.28 2.44
CA VAL A 214 -1.23 1.80 3.59
C VAL A 214 -1.26 2.84 4.72
N HIS A 215 -1.08 4.12 4.40
CA HIS A 215 -1.16 5.19 5.39
C HIS A 215 -2.57 5.36 5.98
N ALA A 216 -3.62 5.12 5.21
CA ALA A 216 -5.01 5.18 5.68
C ALA A 216 -5.25 4.16 6.80
N ILE A 217 -4.91 2.88 6.54
CA ILE A 217 -5.11 1.79 7.51
C ILE A 217 -4.28 2.04 8.77
N THR A 218 -2.98 2.32 8.62
CA THR A 218 -2.10 2.55 9.78
C THR A 218 -2.52 3.75 10.61
N SER A 219 -2.97 4.83 9.97
CA SER A 219 -3.43 6.04 10.68
C SER A 219 -4.78 5.85 11.37
N ALA A 220 -5.71 5.09 10.78
CA ALA A 220 -6.98 4.75 11.43
C ALA A 220 -6.73 3.93 12.69
N VAL A 221 -5.97 2.85 12.61
CA VAL A 221 -5.64 1.99 13.75
C VAL A 221 -4.91 2.76 14.85
N ALA A 222 -3.94 3.63 14.47
CA ALA A 222 -3.22 4.44 15.44
C ALA A 222 -4.12 5.49 16.13
N ALA A 223 -5.09 6.05 15.43
CA ALA A 223 -6.08 6.96 16.02
C ALA A 223 -7.07 6.20 16.94
N GLU A 224 -7.42 4.96 16.59
CA GLU A 224 -8.25 4.09 17.42
C GLU A 224 -7.56 3.75 18.76
N PHE A 225 -6.23 3.57 18.79
CA PHE A 225 -5.45 3.36 20.03
C PHE A 225 -5.61 4.52 21.02
N LEU A 226 -5.75 5.74 20.52
CA LEU A 226 -5.75 6.93 21.36
C LEU A 226 -7.15 7.38 21.80
N GLY A 227 -8.20 6.95 21.11
CA GLY A 227 -9.51 7.52 21.39
C GLY A 227 -10.68 6.78 20.74
N GLY A 228 -10.57 5.47 20.50
CA GLY A 228 -11.64 4.65 19.96
C GLY A 228 -12.60 4.12 21.01
N GLN A 229 -13.88 3.99 20.64
CA GLN A 229 -14.86 3.19 21.40
C GLN A 229 -15.14 1.86 20.72
N LEU A 230 -14.87 1.76 19.44
CA LEU A 230 -15.05 0.61 18.57
C LEU A 230 -14.03 0.70 17.44
N GLY A 231 -13.50 -0.43 17.01
CA GLY A 231 -12.51 -0.54 15.93
C GLY A 231 -11.51 -1.64 16.23
N LEU A 232 -10.76 -2.08 15.20
CA LEU A 232 -9.75 -3.14 15.34
C LEU A 232 -8.59 -2.70 16.25
N GLY A 233 -8.20 -1.41 16.18
CA GLY A 233 -7.19 -0.87 17.08
C GLY A 233 -7.66 -0.81 18.53
N VAL A 234 -8.93 -0.49 18.75
CA VAL A 234 -9.52 -0.54 20.12
C VAL A 234 -9.49 -1.95 20.67
N GLU A 235 -9.82 -2.94 19.83
CA GLU A 235 -9.81 -4.34 20.24
C GLU A 235 -8.42 -4.80 20.67
N ILE A 236 -7.37 -4.37 19.95
CA ILE A 236 -5.97 -4.63 20.37
C ILE A 236 -5.69 -4.06 21.76
N ILE A 237 -6.13 -2.84 22.08
CA ILE A 237 -5.92 -2.24 23.41
C ILE A 237 -6.69 -2.99 24.50
N ILE A 238 -7.92 -3.44 24.22
CA ILE A 238 -8.71 -4.25 25.18
C ILE A 238 -8.01 -5.58 25.45
N MET A 239 -7.53 -6.26 24.40
CA MET A 239 -6.79 -7.52 24.51
C MET A 239 -5.42 -7.34 25.21
N GLU A 240 -4.75 -6.21 25.01
CA GLU A 240 -3.52 -5.86 25.73
C GLU A 240 -3.77 -5.75 27.24
N GLN A 241 -4.85 -5.07 27.63
CA GLN A 241 -5.21 -4.91 29.05
C GLN A 241 -5.56 -6.24 29.73
N THR A 242 -6.06 -7.21 28.98
CA THR A 242 -6.39 -8.56 29.47
C THR A 242 -5.24 -9.55 29.28
N LEU A 243 -4.11 -9.12 28.69
CA LEU A 243 -2.95 -9.97 28.33
C LEU A 243 -3.32 -11.11 27.38
N ASP A 244 -4.36 -10.92 26.56
CA ASP A 244 -4.77 -11.85 25.51
C ASP A 244 -3.92 -11.63 24.25
N VAL A 245 -2.68 -12.10 24.29
CA VAL A 245 -1.73 -11.96 23.17
C VAL A 245 -2.15 -12.77 21.94
N PRO A 246 -2.69 -14.00 22.04
CA PRO A 246 -3.28 -14.68 20.89
C PRO A 246 -4.34 -13.85 20.16
N GLY A 247 -5.24 -13.19 20.93
CA GLY A 247 -6.25 -12.28 20.39
C GLY A 247 -5.63 -11.10 19.66
N ILE A 248 -4.60 -10.43 20.21
CA ILE A 248 -3.87 -9.34 19.54
C ILE A 248 -3.34 -9.80 18.19
N PHE A 249 -2.66 -10.96 18.13
CA PHE A 249 -2.13 -11.49 16.88
C PHE A 249 -3.24 -11.82 15.87
N SER A 250 -4.40 -12.30 16.34
CA SER A 250 -5.54 -12.56 15.46
C SER A 250 -6.07 -11.28 14.81
N VAL A 251 -6.16 -10.16 15.54
CA VAL A 251 -6.55 -8.85 15.00
C VAL A 251 -5.50 -8.32 14.04
N LEU A 252 -4.20 -8.48 14.34
CA LEU A 252 -3.12 -8.12 13.41
C LEU A 252 -3.21 -8.92 12.10
N MET A 253 -3.57 -10.20 12.14
CA MET A 253 -3.81 -11.00 10.94
C MET A 253 -5.00 -10.48 10.13
N ILE A 254 -6.08 -10.06 10.78
CA ILE A 254 -7.24 -9.43 10.12
C ILE A 254 -6.79 -8.13 9.42
N LEU A 255 -6.05 -7.27 10.10
CA LEU A 255 -5.53 -6.03 9.52
C LEU A 255 -4.59 -6.29 8.34
N ALA A 256 -3.70 -7.28 8.45
CA ALA A 256 -2.81 -7.68 7.36
C ALA A 256 -3.61 -8.20 6.15
N PHE A 257 -4.65 -9.00 6.40
CA PHE A 257 -5.53 -9.51 5.34
C PHE A 257 -6.30 -8.37 4.65
N ILE A 258 -6.84 -7.43 5.42
CA ILE A 258 -7.53 -6.24 4.88
C ILE A 258 -6.56 -5.42 4.03
N GLY A 259 -5.36 -5.15 4.52
CA GLY A 259 -4.33 -4.42 3.78
C GLY A 259 -3.94 -5.10 2.48
N TRP A 260 -3.75 -6.41 2.52
CA TRP A 260 -3.48 -7.23 1.33
C TRP A 260 -4.65 -7.18 0.33
N LEU A 261 -5.88 -7.36 0.80
CA LEU A 261 -7.08 -7.33 -0.06
C LEU A 261 -7.22 -5.97 -0.76
N MET A 262 -7.01 -4.86 -0.03
CA MET A 262 -7.06 -3.51 -0.60
C MET A 262 -5.95 -3.30 -1.63
N SER A 263 -4.74 -3.78 -1.36
CA SER A 263 -3.61 -3.72 -2.30
C SER A 263 -3.88 -4.52 -3.57
N VAL A 264 -4.45 -5.72 -3.45
CA VAL A 264 -4.84 -6.56 -4.60
C VAL A 264 -5.93 -5.86 -5.42
N LEU A 265 -6.92 -5.27 -4.77
CA LEU A 265 -8.01 -4.53 -5.42
C LEU A 265 -7.47 -3.32 -6.20
N LEU A 266 -6.61 -2.50 -5.58
CA LEU A 266 -5.97 -1.36 -6.24
C LEU A 266 -5.08 -1.81 -7.39
N GLY A 267 -4.29 -2.87 -7.22
CA GLY A 267 -3.48 -3.45 -8.27
C GLY A 267 -4.31 -4.00 -9.44
N TYR A 268 -5.48 -4.56 -9.18
CA TYR A 268 -6.43 -4.97 -10.22
C TYR A 268 -6.99 -3.77 -10.98
N LEU A 269 -7.45 -2.72 -10.27
CA LEU A 269 -7.95 -1.48 -10.86
C LEU A 269 -6.87 -0.79 -11.70
N ARG A 270 -5.64 -0.71 -11.19
CA ARG A 270 -4.49 -0.18 -11.94
C ARG A 270 -4.31 -0.91 -13.27
N ARG A 271 -4.30 -2.24 -13.28
CA ARG A 271 -4.12 -3.04 -14.50
C ARG A 271 -5.27 -2.86 -15.51
N ARG A 272 -6.47 -2.61 -15.03
CA ARG A 272 -7.65 -2.37 -15.90
C ARG A 272 -7.67 -0.98 -16.47
N ILE A 273 -7.29 0.04 -15.69
CA ILE A 273 -7.36 1.45 -16.08
C ILE A 273 -6.10 1.88 -16.81
N VAL A 274 -4.92 1.39 -16.40
CA VAL A 274 -3.60 1.83 -16.91
C VAL A 274 -2.96 0.70 -17.75
N TYR A 275 -3.72 0.16 -18.69
CA TYR A 275 -3.28 -0.98 -19.52
C TYR A 275 -2.17 -0.61 -20.52
N TRP A 276 -2.00 0.68 -20.84
CA TRP A 276 -1.01 1.18 -21.81
C TRP A 276 0.36 1.47 -21.20
N ALA A 277 0.48 1.62 -19.88
CA ALA A 277 1.78 1.87 -19.26
C ALA A 277 2.65 0.61 -19.40
N PRO A 278 3.91 0.73 -19.85
CA PRO A 278 4.80 -0.40 -19.94
C PRO A 278 4.90 -1.05 -18.57
N VAL A 279 4.53 -2.33 -18.51
CA VAL A 279 4.61 -3.10 -17.27
C VAL A 279 6.09 -3.15 -16.92
N GLU A 280 6.50 -2.51 -15.83
CA GLU A 280 7.89 -2.51 -15.32
C GLU A 280 8.48 -3.93 -15.15
N ARG A 281 7.65 -4.94 -15.27
CA ARG A 281 8.05 -6.36 -15.32
C ARG A 281 8.95 -6.68 -16.51
N ALA A 282 8.81 -6.02 -17.63
CA ALA A 282 9.71 -6.24 -18.79
C ALA A 282 11.14 -5.73 -18.53
N ARG A 283 11.34 -4.80 -17.60
CA ARG A 283 12.67 -4.35 -17.17
C ARG A 283 13.28 -5.21 -16.07
N ALA A 284 12.49 -5.83 -15.24
CA ALA A 284 12.98 -6.76 -14.21
C ALA A 284 13.42 -8.10 -14.81
N ASP A 285 12.78 -8.56 -15.88
CA ASP A 285 13.14 -9.80 -16.58
C ASP A 285 14.33 -9.60 -17.56
N ALA A 286 14.71 -8.36 -17.84
CA ALA A 286 15.85 -8.02 -18.70
C ALA A 286 17.17 -7.72 -17.94
N ARG A 287 17.17 -7.79 -16.60
CA ARG A 287 18.36 -7.68 -15.74
C ARG A 287 18.66 -9.02 -15.06
#